data_de6fcfe744d45492c1f9b917aa950fa8
#
_entry.id   de6fcfe744d45492c1f9b917aa950fa8
#
_cell.length_a   1.000
_cell.length_b   1.000
_cell.length_c   1.000
_cell.angle_alpha   90.00
_cell.angle_beta   90.00
_cell.angle_gamma   90.00
#
_symmetry.space_group_name_H-M   'P 1'
#
loop_
_entity.id
_entity.type
_entity.pdbx_description
1 polymer ?
#
loop_
_entity_poly.entity_id
_entity_poly.type
_entity_poly.pdbx_seq_one_letter_code
_entity_poly.pdbx_strand_id
1 'polypeptide(L)'
;NVIYNAKPSGPVINIDDYVTFEALEDGFTVRLSRNATEYCIDGDGDWKTLSSGATSPSINNGQTISLRGNCTITSSTSSTGGIGTFTLGKKCNVRGNAMALLYGDSGKDNISLSGKNYAFNRLFYNATNLQNVSENFLPATTLSQYCYNYMFYGCTGLISAPALPATTLQQYCYQYMFRGCSSLTTAPVLPATSLQRYCYQYMFQNCSKLNYIKAMFTTT
;
A
#
# COMPACT_ATOMS: atom_id res chain seq x y z
N ASN A 1 22.19 -9.74 32.56
CA ASN A 1 21.44 -10.68 31.72
C ASN A 1 21.63 -10.29 30.25
N VAL A 2 22.54 -11.00 29.58
CA VAL A 2 22.70 -10.89 28.11
C VAL A 2 21.51 -11.65 27.51
N ILE A 3 20.56 -10.93 26.92
CA ILE A 3 19.50 -11.56 26.12
C ILE A 3 20.19 -12.00 24.81
N TYR A 4 20.47 -13.29 24.69
CA TYR A 4 20.82 -13.89 23.42
C TYR A 4 19.59 -13.80 22.53
N ASN A 5 19.55 -12.83 21.59
CA ASN A 5 18.61 -12.87 20.51
C ASN A 5 18.90 -14.15 19.74
N ALA A 6 17.94 -15.08 19.71
CA ALA A 6 18.06 -16.29 18.91
C ALA A 6 18.37 -15.86 17.47
N LYS A 7 19.37 -16.53 16.85
CA LYS A 7 19.70 -16.32 15.44
C LYS A 7 18.41 -16.57 14.62
N PRO A 8 18.06 -15.71 13.64
CA PRO A 8 16.92 -15.95 12.76
C PRO A 8 16.93 -17.37 12.21
N SER A 9 15.78 -18.05 12.23
CA SER A 9 15.65 -19.43 11.76
C SER A 9 15.63 -19.55 10.23
N GLY A 10 15.40 -18.42 9.54
CA GLY A 10 15.33 -18.31 8.09
C GLY A 10 16.45 -17.48 7.47
N PRO A 11 16.60 -17.48 6.14
CA PRO A 11 17.50 -16.58 5.44
C PRO A 11 17.00 -15.13 5.61
N VAL A 12 17.93 -14.20 5.90
CA VAL A 12 17.61 -12.76 5.94
C VAL A 12 17.05 -12.35 4.59
N ILE A 13 15.85 -11.73 4.60
CA ILE A 13 15.16 -11.30 3.38
C ILE A 13 15.48 -9.84 3.05
N ASN A 14 15.30 -9.46 1.78
CA ASN A 14 15.19 -8.06 1.41
C ASN A 14 13.76 -7.57 1.71
N ILE A 15 13.60 -6.80 2.76
CA ILE A 15 12.28 -6.30 3.21
C ILE A 15 11.59 -5.39 2.19
N ASP A 16 12.33 -4.83 1.22
CA ASP A 16 11.77 -4.00 0.15
C ASP A 16 11.11 -4.83 -0.98
N ASP A 17 11.27 -6.15 -0.97
CA ASP A 17 10.54 -7.04 -1.87
C ASP A 17 9.08 -7.26 -1.43
N TYR A 18 8.72 -6.89 -0.20
CA TYR A 18 7.43 -7.17 0.45
C TYR A 18 6.71 -5.89 0.93
N VAL A 19 5.46 -6.02 1.37
CA VAL A 19 4.80 -4.92 2.09
C VAL A 19 5.34 -4.87 3.50
N THR A 20 6.20 -3.91 3.78
CA THR A 20 6.88 -3.79 5.07
C THR A 20 6.44 -2.54 5.80
N PHE A 21 5.91 -2.73 7.01
CA PHE A 21 5.58 -1.67 7.95
C PHE A 21 6.73 -1.47 8.93
N GLU A 22 7.16 -0.24 9.13
CA GLU A 22 8.09 0.20 10.15
C GLU A 22 7.31 0.90 11.27
N ALA A 23 7.38 0.38 12.48
CA ALA A 23 6.72 0.96 13.63
C ALA A 23 7.39 2.27 14.05
N LEU A 24 6.59 3.32 14.28
CA LEU A 24 7.04 4.61 14.82
C LEU A 24 6.67 4.79 16.29
N GLU A 25 5.97 3.82 16.86
CA GLU A 25 5.55 3.77 18.27
C GLU A 25 5.55 2.32 18.74
N ASP A 26 5.79 2.11 20.04
CA ASP A 26 5.71 0.78 20.66
C ASP A 26 4.29 0.22 20.59
N GLY A 27 4.19 -1.10 20.45
CA GLY A 27 2.91 -1.79 20.38
C GLY A 27 2.20 -1.66 19.03
N PHE A 28 2.94 -1.39 17.93
CA PHE A 28 2.36 -1.38 16.58
C PHE A 28 1.85 -2.76 16.20
N THR A 29 0.69 -2.79 15.59
CA THR A 29 0.06 -3.98 15.00
C THR A 29 -0.52 -3.66 13.63
N VAL A 30 -0.60 -4.66 12.77
CA VAL A 30 -1.28 -4.56 11.47
C VAL A 30 -2.27 -5.70 11.30
N ARG A 31 -3.40 -5.40 10.63
CA ARG A 31 -4.45 -6.35 10.30
C ARG A 31 -4.94 -6.09 8.89
N LEU A 32 -4.99 -7.13 8.04
CA LEU A 32 -5.71 -7.07 6.76
C LEU A 32 -7.10 -7.66 6.96
N SER A 33 -8.15 -6.91 6.60
CA SER A 33 -9.54 -7.26 6.91
C SER A 33 -10.03 -8.54 6.21
N ARG A 34 -9.39 -8.92 5.12
CA ARG A 34 -9.68 -10.12 4.30
C ARG A 34 -8.38 -10.70 3.78
N ASN A 35 -8.42 -11.94 3.33
CA ASN A 35 -7.30 -12.77 2.93
C ASN A 35 -6.33 -13.10 4.09
N ALA A 36 -5.84 -14.32 4.07
CA ALA A 36 -4.69 -14.69 4.88
C ALA A 36 -3.41 -14.19 4.20
N THR A 37 -2.42 -13.87 5.00
CA THR A 37 -1.08 -13.48 4.58
C THR A 37 -0.04 -14.26 5.37
N GLU A 38 1.21 -14.13 5.00
CA GLU A 38 2.33 -14.51 5.85
C GLU A 38 3.03 -13.24 6.33
N TYR A 39 3.63 -13.31 7.51
CA TYR A 39 4.43 -12.22 8.07
C TYR A 39 5.77 -12.71 8.58
N CYS A 40 6.79 -11.85 8.56
CA CYS A 40 8.01 -12.01 9.33
C CYS A 40 8.40 -10.69 10.01
N ILE A 41 9.18 -10.77 11.10
CA ILE A 41 9.59 -9.62 11.90
C ILE A 41 11.06 -9.32 11.64
N ASP A 42 11.41 -8.03 11.50
CA ASP A 42 12.77 -7.55 11.29
C ASP A 42 13.55 -8.25 10.15
N GLY A 43 12.82 -8.74 9.14
CA GLY A 43 13.41 -9.39 7.97
C GLY A 43 14.11 -10.72 8.28
N ASP A 44 13.74 -11.40 9.36
CA ASP A 44 14.37 -12.65 9.81
C ASP A 44 14.13 -13.86 8.89
N GLY A 45 13.22 -13.72 7.91
CA GLY A 45 12.87 -14.78 6.96
C GLY A 45 12.07 -15.94 7.56
N ASP A 46 11.71 -15.87 8.85
CA ASP A 46 10.83 -16.83 9.51
C ASP A 46 9.35 -16.45 9.26
N TRP A 47 8.84 -16.89 8.10
CA TRP A 47 7.49 -16.59 7.67
C TRP A 47 6.44 -17.40 8.44
N LYS A 48 5.49 -16.68 9.05
CA LYS A 48 4.38 -17.25 9.83
C LYS A 48 3.05 -16.84 9.24
N THR A 49 2.09 -17.74 9.30
CA THR A 49 0.74 -17.46 8.77
C THR A 49 0.02 -16.44 9.64
N LEU A 50 -0.56 -15.42 9.00
CA LEU A 50 -1.53 -14.50 9.57
C LEU A 50 -2.89 -14.78 8.94
N SER A 51 -3.80 -15.36 9.70
CA SER A 51 -5.14 -15.74 9.22
C SER A 51 -5.93 -14.51 8.76
N SER A 52 -6.89 -14.73 7.85
CA SER A 52 -7.77 -13.66 7.34
C SER A 52 -8.43 -12.89 8.49
N GLY A 53 -8.25 -11.57 8.49
CA GLY A 53 -8.81 -10.68 9.51
C GLY A 53 -8.14 -10.78 10.89
N ALA A 54 -7.09 -11.58 11.06
CA ALA A 54 -6.31 -11.61 12.29
C ALA A 54 -5.42 -10.37 12.42
N THR A 55 -5.09 -10.01 13.64
CA THR A 55 -4.13 -8.96 13.98
C THR A 55 -2.74 -9.58 14.17
N SER A 56 -1.70 -8.96 13.63
CA SER A 56 -0.32 -9.39 13.83
C SER A 56 0.10 -9.36 15.31
N PRO A 57 1.20 -10.03 15.67
CA PRO A 57 1.91 -9.70 16.90
C PRO A 57 2.24 -8.22 16.95
N SER A 58 2.37 -7.65 18.14
CA SER A 58 2.84 -6.29 18.34
C SER A 58 4.36 -6.21 18.18
N ILE A 59 4.83 -5.13 17.58
CA ILE A 59 6.25 -4.80 17.47
C ILE A 59 6.52 -3.42 18.10
N ASN A 60 7.77 -3.17 18.45
CA ASN A 60 8.20 -1.92 19.09
C ASN A 60 8.68 -0.89 18.06
N ASN A 61 8.80 0.34 18.50
CA ASN A 61 9.35 1.44 17.69
C ASN A 61 10.69 1.03 17.03
N GLY A 62 10.82 1.30 15.76
CA GLY A 62 11.99 0.96 14.93
C GLY A 62 12.01 -0.48 14.39
N GLN A 63 11.16 -1.38 14.91
CA GLN A 63 11.03 -2.72 14.35
C GLN A 63 10.17 -2.72 13.09
N THR A 64 10.32 -3.77 12.28
CA THR A 64 9.56 -3.96 11.04
C THR A 64 8.73 -5.24 11.06
N ILE A 65 7.61 -5.21 10.33
CA ILE A 65 6.83 -6.40 10.00
C ILE A 65 6.57 -6.41 8.49
N SER A 66 7.04 -7.45 7.82
CA SER A 66 6.87 -7.66 6.39
C SER A 66 5.71 -8.62 6.13
N LEU A 67 4.89 -8.32 5.13
CA LEU A 67 3.76 -9.14 4.70
C LEU A 67 3.90 -9.57 3.24
N ARG A 68 3.54 -10.83 2.96
CA ARG A 68 3.35 -11.37 1.61
C ARG A 68 2.10 -12.24 1.55
N GLY A 69 1.61 -12.55 0.36
CA GLY A 69 0.47 -13.43 0.21
C GLY A 69 0.18 -13.79 -1.24
N ASN A 70 -0.87 -14.58 -1.42
CA ASN A 70 -1.50 -14.84 -2.71
C ASN A 70 -2.96 -14.39 -2.61
N CYS A 71 -3.14 -13.10 -2.23
CA CYS A 71 -4.45 -12.54 -1.95
C CYS A 71 -5.35 -12.59 -3.19
N THR A 72 -6.59 -13.00 -2.98
CA THR A 72 -7.62 -13.01 -4.02
C THR A 72 -8.49 -11.76 -3.92
N ILE A 73 -8.92 -11.24 -5.06
CA ILE A 73 -9.85 -10.12 -5.13
C ILE A 73 -11.26 -10.69 -4.93
N THR A 74 -11.82 -10.47 -3.74
CA THR A 74 -13.06 -11.12 -3.29
C THR A 74 -14.33 -10.40 -3.70
N SER A 75 -14.24 -9.18 -4.24
CA SER A 75 -15.39 -8.37 -4.65
C SER A 75 -15.02 -7.45 -5.80
N SER A 76 -15.97 -7.18 -6.67
CA SER A 76 -15.85 -6.31 -7.85
C SER A 76 -16.59 -4.99 -7.70
N THR A 77 -16.90 -4.53 -6.49
CA THR A 77 -17.57 -3.25 -6.25
C THR A 77 -16.62 -2.20 -5.68
N SER A 78 -16.85 -0.92 -6.02
CA SER A 78 -16.03 0.18 -5.50
C SER A 78 -16.16 0.37 -3.98
N SER A 79 -17.26 -0.09 -3.38
CA SER A 79 -17.50 0.01 -1.93
C SER A 79 -16.83 -1.09 -1.11
N THR A 80 -16.65 -2.28 -1.68
CA THR A 80 -16.16 -3.47 -0.96
C THR A 80 -15.09 -4.25 -1.72
N GLY A 81 -14.73 -3.82 -2.93
CA GLY A 81 -13.77 -4.52 -3.80
C GLY A 81 -12.35 -4.51 -3.23
N GLY A 82 -11.52 -5.37 -3.80
CA GLY A 82 -10.10 -5.49 -3.49
C GLY A 82 -9.76 -6.66 -2.58
N ILE A 83 -8.49 -6.73 -2.20
CA ILE A 83 -7.94 -7.79 -1.34
C ILE A 83 -8.23 -7.58 0.14
N GLY A 84 -8.75 -6.42 0.54
CA GLY A 84 -9.02 -6.04 1.93
C GLY A 84 -8.51 -4.64 2.25
N THR A 85 -8.69 -4.24 3.51
CA THR A 85 -8.25 -2.95 4.03
C THR A 85 -7.36 -3.18 5.25
N PHE A 86 -6.23 -2.47 5.31
CA PHE A 86 -5.36 -2.47 6.46
C PHE A 86 -5.94 -1.64 7.61
N THR A 87 -5.86 -2.18 8.81
CA THR A 87 -6.01 -1.45 10.08
C THR A 87 -4.64 -1.36 10.72
N LEU A 88 -4.19 -0.15 11.07
CA LEU A 88 -2.89 0.14 11.64
C LEU A 88 -3.07 0.57 13.09
N GLY A 89 -2.55 -0.21 14.04
CA GLY A 89 -2.79 0.01 15.47
C GLY A 89 -2.10 1.26 16.04
N LYS A 90 -0.97 1.66 15.48
CA LYS A 90 -0.15 2.81 15.86
C LYS A 90 0.44 3.47 14.63
N LYS A 91 1.16 4.59 14.81
CA LYS A 91 1.85 5.27 13.70
C LYS A 91 2.93 4.39 13.09
N CYS A 92 2.99 4.41 11.75
CA CYS A 92 3.96 3.65 10.98
C CYS A 92 4.28 4.32 9.64
N ASN A 93 5.41 3.91 9.08
CA ASN A 93 5.71 4.04 7.66
C ASN A 93 5.41 2.72 6.96
N VAL A 94 5.15 2.76 5.64
CA VAL A 94 5.11 1.57 4.80
C VAL A 94 6.11 1.71 3.66
N ARG A 95 6.82 0.62 3.37
CA ARG A 95 7.81 0.53 2.30
C ARG A 95 7.71 -0.79 1.56
N GLY A 96 8.54 -0.93 0.54
CA GLY A 96 8.65 -2.16 -0.23
C GLY A 96 7.67 -2.20 -1.39
N ASN A 97 7.01 -3.34 -1.60
CA ASN A 97 6.28 -3.64 -2.83
C ASN A 97 4.88 -4.21 -2.57
N ALA A 98 3.83 -3.47 -2.95
CA ALA A 98 2.44 -3.89 -2.79
C ALA A 98 2.10 -5.18 -3.56
N MET A 99 2.81 -5.49 -4.66
CA MET A 99 2.55 -6.68 -5.48
C MET A 99 2.81 -7.98 -4.73
N ALA A 100 3.62 -7.96 -3.66
CA ALA A 100 3.86 -9.11 -2.80
C ALA A 100 2.58 -9.66 -2.14
N LEU A 101 1.54 -8.82 -1.96
CA LEU A 101 0.24 -9.30 -1.46
C LEU A 101 -0.51 -10.16 -2.48
N LEU A 102 -0.30 -9.94 -3.78
CA LEU A 102 -0.97 -10.69 -4.85
C LEU A 102 -0.19 -11.89 -5.35
N TYR A 103 1.15 -11.85 -5.24
CA TYR A 103 2.04 -12.77 -5.95
C TYR A 103 3.14 -13.37 -5.06
N GLY A 104 3.11 -13.12 -3.74
CA GLY A 104 4.14 -13.62 -2.82
C GLY A 104 5.54 -13.18 -3.25
N ASP A 105 6.50 -14.10 -3.23
CA ASP A 105 7.92 -13.85 -3.60
C ASP A 105 8.11 -13.39 -5.05
N SER A 106 7.19 -13.75 -5.97
CA SER A 106 7.25 -13.28 -7.36
C SER A 106 6.72 -11.87 -7.54
N GLY A 107 6.17 -11.25 -6.48
CA GLY A 107 5.67 -9.88 -6.51
C GLY A 107 6.74 -8.84 -6.82
N LYS A 108 7.98 -9.06 -6.40
CA LYS A 108 9.10 -8.14 -6.59
C LYS A 108 9.39 -7.81 -8.08
N ASP A 109 9.16 -8.77 -8.96
CA ASP A 109 9.43 -8.64 -10.40
C ASP A 109 8.16 -8.35 -11.21
N ASN A 110 7.01 -8.27 -10.55
CA ASN A 110 5.72 -8.10 -11.21
C ASN A 110 5.30 -6.63 -11.24
N ILE A 111 5.11 -6.10 -12.44
CA ILE A 111 4.66 -4.72 -12.70
C ILE A 111 3.31 -4.66 -13.42
N SER A 112 2.53 -5.76 -13.40
CA SER A 112 1.26 -5.86 -14.13
C SER A 112 0.10 -6.18 -13.20
N LEU A 113 -0.94 -5.36 -13.29
CA LEU A 113 -2.27 -5.60 -12.71
C LEU A 113 -3.30 -5.98 -13.79
N SER A 114 -2.87 -6.45 -14.98
CA SER A 114 -3.80 -6.88 -16.03
C SER A 114 -4.81 -7.91 -15.51
N GLY A 115 -6.09 -7.67 -15.74
CA GLY A 115 -7.18 -8.52 -15.24
C GLY A 115 -7.42 -8.47 -13.72
N LYS A 116 -6.70 -7.64 -12.98
CA LYS A 116 -6.82 -7.49 -11.53
C LYS A 116 -7.67 -6.26 -11.15
N ASN A 117 -8.90 -6.18 -11.66
CA ASN A 117 -9.82 -5.10 -11.32
C ASN A 117 -10.01 -5.02 -9.79
N TYR A 118 -10.01 -3.80 -9.25
CA TYR A 118 -10.11 -3.53 -7.81
C TYR A 118 -8.94 -4.05 -6.95
N ALA A 119 -7.81 -4.47 -7.50
CA ALA A 119 -6.73 -5.14 -6.74
C ALA A 119 -6.46 -4.52 -5.36
N PHE A 120 -6.09 -3.26 -5.33
CA PHE A 120 -5.74 -2.52 -4.11
C PHE A 120 -6.78 -1.45 -3.75
N ASN A 121 -8.03 -1.61 -4.24
CA ASN A 121 -9.12 -0.71 -3.87
C ASN A 121 -9.26 -0.67 -2.35
N ARG A 122 -9.22 0.56 -1.76
CA ARG A 122 -9.37 0.80 -0.31
C ARG A 122 -8.31 0.14 0.57
N LEU A 123 -7.13 -0.23 0.06
CA LEU A 123 -6.13 -0.96 0.86
C LEU A 123 -5.75 -0.23 2.16
N PHE A 124 -5.60 1.10 2.13
CA PHE A 124 -5.31 1.95 3.28
C PHE A 124 -6.46 2.94 3.60
N TYR A 125 -7.70 2.59 3.28
CA TYR A 125 -8.85 3.47 3.48
C TYR A 125 -8.99 3.88 4.95
N ASN A 126 -8.95 5.21 5.23
CA ASN A 126 -8.96 5.81 6.56
C ASN A 126 -7.82 5.34 7.50
N ALA A 127 -6.68 4.95 6.96
CA ALA A 127 -5.50 4.61 7.76
C ALA A 127 -4.79 5.88 8.27
N THR A 128 -5.37 6.53 9.28
CA THR A 128 -4.89 7.83 9.81
C THR A 128 -3.52 7.74 10.48
N ASN A 129 -3.09 6.54 10.88
CA ASN A 129 -1.79 6.26 11.48
C ASN A 129 -0.66 6.08 10.44
N LEU A 130 -0.97 5.99 9.14
CA LEU A 130 0.03 5.92 8.08
C LEU A 130 0.70 7.28 7.87
N GLN A 131 2.04 7.35 8.01
CA GLN A 131 2.79 8.60 7.91
C GLN A 131 3.48 8.77 6.56
N ASN A 132 4.21 7.76 6.10
CA ASN A 132 4.93 7.81 4.83
C ASN A 132 4.76 6.50 4.06
N VAL A 133 4.76 6.62 2.73
CA VAL A 133 4.80 5.50 1.79
C VAL A 133 6.03 5.66 0.92
N SER A 134 6.85 4.60 0.81
CA SER A 134 8.06 4.65 -0.03
C SER A 134 7.72 4.86 -1.49
N GLU A 135 8.62 5.51 -2.21
CA GLU A 135 8.44 5.88 -3.62
C GLU A 135 8.09 4.68 -4.50
N ASN A 136 8.76 3.55 -4.31
CA ASN A 136 8.63 2.35 -5.15
C ASN A 136 7.50 1.39 -4.71
N PHE A 137 6.66 1.78 -3.76
CA PHE A 137 5.62 0.91 -3.19
C PHE A 137 4.59 0.41 -4.22
N LEU A 138 4.30 1.20 -5.26
CA LEU A 138 3.33 0.88 -6.32
C LEU A 138 4.03 0.77 -7.69
N PRO A 139 4.74 -0.33 -7.99
CA PRO A 139 5.58 -0.44 -9.17
C PRO A 139 4.81 -0.71 -10.47
N ALA A 140 3.50 -0.96 -10.42
CA ALA A 140 2.74 -1.41 -11.58
C ALA A 140 2.67 -0.32 -12.67
N THR A 141 3.10 -0.68 -13.86
CA THR A 141 2.98 0.13 -15.09
C THR A 141 1.80 -0.29 -15.96
N THR A 142 1.32 -1.54 -15.81
CA THR A 142 0.08 -2.02 -16.45
C THR A 142 -1.02 -2.04 -15.40
N LEU A 143 -2.04 -1.22 -15.61
CA LEU A 143 -3.16 -1.07 -14.68
C LEU A 143 -4.41 -1.84 -15.13
N SER A 144 -5.37 -1.97 -14.22
CA SER A 144 -6.74 -2.41 -14.50
C SER A 144 -7.75 -1.44 -13.88
N GLN A 145 -9.03 -1.64 -14.20
CA GLN A 145 -10.09 -0.75 -13.69
C GLN A 145 -10.15 -0.78 -12.17
N TYR A 146 -10.29 0.41 -11.55
CA TYR A 146 -10.42 0.58 -10.10
C TYR A 146 -9.24 0.03 -9.27
N CYS A 147 -8.08 -0.30 -9.87
CA CYS A 147 -7.01 -1.03 -9.16
C CYS A 147 -6.48 -0.31 -7.91
N TYR A 148 -6.44 1.02 -7.90
CA TYR A 148 -6.02 1.87 -6.77
C TYR A 148 -7.12 2.84 -6.30
N ASN A 149 -8.38 2.56 -6.65
CA ASN A 149 -9.52 3.39 -6.28
C ASN A 149 -9.62 3.51 -4.74
N TYR A 150 -9.75 4.73 -4.20
CA TYR A 150 -9.80 5.00 -2.75
C TYR A 150 -8.61 4.48 -1.93
N MET A 151 -7.48 4.10 -2.53
CA MET A 151 -6.43 3.36 -1.82
C MET A 151 -5.94 4.04 -0.55
N PHE A 152 -5.71 5.34 -0.57
CA PHE A 152 -5.27 6.16 0.56
C PHE A 152 -6.33 7.19 1.00
N TYR A 153 -7.60 6.99 0.66
CA TYR A 153 -8.66 7.91 1.05
C TYR A 153 -8.69 8.11 2.57
N GLY A 154 -8.69 9.37 3.02
CA GLY A 154 -8.80 9.70 4.44
C GLY A 154 -7.56 9.39 5.28
N CYS A 155 -6.41 9.10 4.67
CA CYS A 155 -5.13 8.95 5.37
C CYS A 155 -4.62 10.33 5.83
N THR A 156 -5.26 10.89 6.86
CA THR A 156 -4.97 12.26 7.33
C THR A 156 -3.54 12.45 7.85
N GLY A 157 -2.87 11.36 8.28
CA GLY A 157 -1.47 11.37 8.71
C GLY A 157 -0.44 11.29 7.58
N LEU A 158 -0.86 10.97 6.35
CA LEU A 158 0.03 10.73 5.22
C LEU A 158 0.74 12.03 4.77
N ILE A 159 2.07 12.04 4.83
CA ILE A 159 2.93 13.19 4.49
C ILE A 159 3.50 13.05 3.08
N SER A 160 3.95 11.83 2.71
CA SER A 160 4.53 11.52 1.40
C SER A 160 3.81 10.37 0.71
N ALA A 161 3.54 10.51 -0.59
CA ALA A 161 2.88 9.53 -1.44
C ALA A 161 3.90 8.72 -2.25
N PRO A 162 3.57 7.46 -2.66
CA PRO A 162 4.40 6.69 -3.59
C PRO A 162 4.36 7.27 -5.00
N ALA A 163 5.36 6.93 -5.82
CA ALA A 163 5.32 7.23 -7.26
C ALA A 163 4.20 6.43 -7.96
N LEU A 164 3.71 7.00 -9.08
CA LEU A 164 2.70 6.38 -9.94
C LEU A 164 3.27 6.24 -11.35
N PRO A 165 3.99 5.13 -11.65
CA PRO A 165 4.81 5.03 -12.87
C PRO A 165 4.00 4.78 -14.14
N ALA A 166 2.72 4.43 -14.05
CA ALA A 166 1.90 4.06 -15.21
C ALA A 166 1.59 5.26 -16.10
N THR A 167 1.95 5.16 -17.38
CA THR A 167 1.65 6.15 -18.42
C THR A 167 0.37 5.82 -19.20
N THR A 168 -0.07 4.56 -19.16
CA THR A 168 -1.33 4.11 -19.75
C THR A 168 -2.33 3.84 -18.63
N LEU A 169 -3.40 4.61 -18.61
CA LEU A 169 -4.40 4.57 -17.55
C LEU A 169 -5.59 3.66 -17.91
N GLN A 170 -6.32 3.26 -16.87
CA GLN A 170 -7.61 2.58 -16.97
C GLN A 170 -8.71 3.41 -16.30
N GLN A 171 -9.98 3.11 -16.61
CA GLN A 171 -11.09 3.82 -15.99
C GLN A 171 -11.05 3.67 -14.46
N TYR A 172 -11.24 4.79 -13.74
CA TYR A 172 -11.31 4.85 -12.29
C TYR A 172 -10.03 4.38 -11.54
N CYS A 173 -8.88 4.16 -12.23
CA CYS A 173 -7.71 3.51 -11.63
C CYS A 173 -7.16 4.24 -10.40
N TYR A 174 -7.19 5.58 -10.37
CA TYR A 174 -6.74 6.42 -9.24
C TYR A 174 -7.85 7.32 -8.68
N GLN A 175 -9.13 7.02 -8.97
CA GLN A 175 -10.25 7.84 -8.50
C GLN A 175 -10.26 7.88 -6.97
N TYR A 176 -10.38 9.09 -6.38
CA TYR A 176 -10.37 9.33 -4.93
C TYR A 176 -9.12 8.87 -4.16
N MET A 177 -8.02 8.52 -4.85
CA MET A 177 -6.89 7.81 -4.25
C MET A 177 -6.34 8.49 -3.00
N PHE A 178 -6.11 9.80 -3.03
CA PHE A 178 -5.58 10.58 -1.91
C PHE A 178 -6.60 11.58 -1.31
N ARG A 179 -7.89 11.44 -1.63
CA ARG A 179 -8.89 12.36 -1.11
C ARG A 179 -8.86 12.40 0.41
N GLY A 180 -8.79 13.61 0.98
CA GLY A 180 -8.77 13.81 2.43
C GLY A 180 -7.42 13.54 3.10
N CYS A 181 -6.33 13.35 2.35
CA CYS A 181 -4.97 13.28 2.90
C CYS A 181 -4.50 14.69 3.29
N SER A 182 -5.01 15.21 4.39
CA SER A 182 -4.83 16.60 4.79
C SER A 182 -3.39 16.97 5.17
N SER A 183 -2.54 15.98 5.49
CA SER A 183 -1.11 16.18 5.77
C SER A 183 -0.20 16.02 4.55
N LEU A 184 -0.74 15.59 3.39
CA LEU A 184 0.05 15.38 2.18
C LEU A 184 0.62 16.71 1.67
N THR A 185 1.96 16.81 1.59
CA THR A 185 2.66 18.04 1.16
C THR A 185 3.11 17.98 -0.29
N THR A 186 3.37 16.78 -0.81
CA THR A 186 3.90 16.58 -2.17
C THR A 186 3.06 15.53 -2.89
N ALA A 187 2.49 15.90 -4.04
CA ALA A 187 1.81 14.95 -4.92
C ALA A 187 2.82 14.13 -5.73
N PRO A 188 2.52 12.87 -6.05
CA PRO A 188 3.29 12.15 -7.08
C PRO A 188 3.13 12.85 -8.43
N VAL A 189 4.13 12.69 -9.30
CA VAL A 189 4.00 13.09 -10.70
C VAL A 189 2.92 12.25 -11.36
N LEU A 190 2.07 12.87 -12.19
CA LEU A 190 1.06 12.19 -13.01
C LEU A 190 1.60 12.07 -14.45
N PRO A 191 2.27 10.96 -14.81
CA PRO A 191 3.07 10.87 -16.04
C PRO A 191 2.25 10.60 -17.30
N ALA A 192 0.99 10.19 -17.16
CA ALA A 192 0.13 9.88 -18.31
C ALA A 192 -0.18 11.14 -19.11
N THR A 193 -0.09 11.03 -20.43
CA THR A 193 -0.44 12.11 -21.38
C THR A 193 -1.86 12.00 -21.90
N SER A 194 -2.48 10.81 -21.82
CA SER A 194 -3.87 10.54 -22.23
C SER A 194 -4.67 10.07 -21.03
N LEU A 195 -5.85 10.65 -20.87
CA LEU A 195 -6.72 10.34 -19.73
C LEU A 195 -7.77 9.29 -20.10
N GLN A 196 -8.18 8.52 -19.11
CA GLN A 196 -9.33 7.63 -19.16
C GLN A 196 -10.46 8.16 -18.26
N ARG A 197 -11.68 7.67 -18.49
CA ARG A 197 -12.86 8.12 -17.74
C ARG A 197 -12.62 8.02 -16.23
N TYR A 198 -12.76 9.14 -15.53
CA TYR A 198 -12.64 9.27 -14.07
C TYR A 198 -11.31 8.78 -13.46
N CYS A 199 -10.24 8.61 -14.27
CA CYS A 199 -8.96 8.06 -13.78
C CYS A 199 -8.36 8.84 -12.60
N TYR A 200 -8.44 10.17 -12.60
CA TYR A 200 -7.94 11.04 -11.52
C TYR A 200 -9.06 11.81 -10.80
N GLN A 201 -10.33 11.42 -10.97
CA GLN A 201 -11.44 12.17 -10.41
C GLN A 201 -11.33 12.27 -8.88
N TYR A 202 -11.41 13.50 -8.35
CA TYR A 202 -11.31 13.83 -6.92
C TYR A 202 -10.04 13.30 -6.21
N MET A 203 -8.98 12.99 -6.96
CA MET A 203 -7.78 12.33 -6.43
C MET A 203 -7.16 13.07 -5.25
N PHE A 204 -7.07 14.41 -5.31
CA PHE A 204 -6.48 15.26 -4.27
C PHE A 204 -7.49 16.18 -3.58
N GLN A 205 -8.78 15.91 -3.69
CA GLN A 205 -9.79 16.73 -3.02
C GLN A 205 -9.56 16.70 -1.50
N ASN A 206 -9.58 17.88 -0.85
CA ASN A 206 -9.34 18.06 0.60
C ASN A 206 -7.92 17.67 1.08
N CYS A 207 -6.90 17.69 0.20
CA CYS A 207 -5.49 17.64 0.57
C CYS A 207 -5.04 19.08 0.91
N SER A 208 -5.36 19.57 2.11
CA SER A 208 -5.25 20.99 2.45
C SER A 208 -3.82 21.54 2.53
N LYS A 209 -2.81 20.68 2.70
CA LYS A 209 -1.38 21.07 2.69
C LYS A 209 -0.73 20.96 1.31
N LEU A 210 -1.42 20.36 0.32
CA LEU A 210 -0.90 20.20 -1.01
C LEU A 210 -1.03 21.51 -1.79
N ASN A 211 0.08 22.03 -2.30
CA ASN A 211 0.12 23.30 -3.04
C ASN A 211 0.61 23.18 -4.48
N TYR A 212 1.06 21.99 -4.91
CA TYR A 212 1.56 21.76 -6.25
C TYR A 212 1.28 20.34 -6.74
N ILE A 213 0.84 20.22 -8.00
CA ILE A 213 0.64 18.95 -8.70
C ILE A 213 1.31 19.05 -10.07
N LYS A 214 2.21 18.11 -10.38
CA LYS A 214 2.82 17.97 -11.70
C LYS A 214 2.08 16.93 -12.52
N ALA A 215 1.43 17.37 -13.60
CA ALA A 215 0.71 16.51 -14.54
C ALA A 215 1.26 16.69 -15.95
N MET A 216 1.34 15.58 -16.72
CA MET A 216 1.90 15.58 -18.09
C MET A 216 0.80 15.62 -19.16
N PHE A 217 -0.47 15.45 -18.80
CA PHE A 217 -1.59 15.61 -19.73
C PHE A 217 -1.90 17.09 -19.96
N THR A 218 -2.30 17.41 -21.18
CA THR A 218 -2.83 18.73 -21.56
C THR A 218 -4.34 18.63 -21.77
N THR A 219 -5.07 19.63 -21.28
CA THR A 219 -6.49 19.78 -21.67
C THR A 219 -6.53 20.27 -23.11
N THR A 220 -7.10 19.49 -24.00
CA THR A 220 -7.52 19.95 -25.34
C THR A 220 -8.90 20.57 -25.25
#